data_7e507712b07de33831b49646d641285b
#
_entry.id   7e507712b07de33831b49646d641285b
#
_cell.length_a   1.000
_cell.length_b   1.000
_cell.length_c   1.000
_cell.angle_alpha   90.00
_cell.angle_beta   90.00
_cell.angle_gamma   90.00
#
_symmetry.space_group_name_H-M   'P 1'
#
loop_
_entity.id
_entity.type
_entity.pdbx_description
1 polymer ?
#
loop_
_entity_poly.entity_id
_entity_poly.type
_entity_poly.pdbx_seq_one_letter_code
_entity_poly.pdbx_strand_id
1 'polypeptide(L)'
;MERLLPMIILISFFYTCINTVKFITIEKEKQLKEAMKIMGLPNWLHWTAWFVRCLILLLITISLLVFLISANLGTDLSVIEYADWTVLWFFFLTFILVTICFCFMMSVFFNKANTAAGIAGLMWFLFAIPFNIAVQNYDEMAMGTKMASSLLSNTAMSFGIMNIIRLEANQVGLQWSNLFSSPTMGDDFSVGLVMVMFLVDALLYLAIALYFEQVMPGEFGVAKPWNFLFTRDFWKRNRIEDGPGMRQKMESSAYFEQEPNIDRAGVRIVNLRKVYGKKVAVEGLNLNMFDGQITVLLGHNGAGKTTTMSMLTGMFSPTSGTALVNGYDIRKDIEGVRFSLGLCPQHNVLFNELTVAEHLKFFAQLKGVPGDKTASEIEKYVTLLELTDKRNAQSHTLSGGMKRKLGVGIALCGGSRVVLLDEPTSGMDPSARRALWDLIQKEKVGRTVILSTHFMDEADVLGDRIAIMAEGKLRAIGSPFFLKKSLGAGYRLIC
;
A
#
# COMPACT_ATOMS: atom_id res chain seq x y z
N MET A 1 -17.64 39.93 9.05
CA MET A 1 -16.47 39.14 9.48
C MET A 1 -16.84 37.70 9.87
N GLU A 2 -17.85 37.45 10.71
CA GLU A 2 -18.24 36.13 11.23
C GLU A 2 -18.48 35.06 10.17
N ARG A 3 -18.90 35.43 8.95
CA ARG A 3 -19.13 34.47 7.84
C ARG A 3 -17.98 34.43 6.85
N LEU A 4 -17.29 35.57 6.66
CA LEU A 4 -16.25 35.67 5.61
C LEU A 4 -14.94 34.99 6.03
N LEU A 5 -14.48 35.20 7.26
CA LEU A 5 -13.20 34.68 7.71
C LEU A 5 -13.17 33.12 7.74
N PRO A 6 -14.22 32.42 8.28
CA PRO A 6 -14.26 30.97 8.19
C PRO A 6 -14.19 30.46 6.75
N MET A 7 -14.90 31.13 5.83
CA MET A 7 -14.93 30.71 4.41
C MET A 7 -13.58 30.90 3.73
N ILE A 8 -12.87 31.99 4.00
CA ILE A 8 -11.53 32.24 3.49
C ILE A 8 -10.55 31.16 3.97
N ILE A 9 -10.61 30.81 5.26
CA ILE A 9 -9.75 29.78 5.84
C ILE A 9 -10.07 28.42 5.20
N LEU A 10 -11.35 28.03 5.05
CA LEU A 10 -11.74 26.79 4.38
C LEU A 10 -11.21 26.69 2.94
N ILE A 11 -11.28 27.79 2.20
CA ILE A 11 -10.75 27.86 0.83
C ILE A 11 -9.22 27.70 0.83
N SER A 12 -8.52 28.26 1.81
CA SER A 12 -7.06 28.14 1.92
C SER A 12 -6.60 26.68 2.10
N PHE A 13 -7.33 25.87 2.84
CA PHE A 13 -7.02 24.44 3.04
C PHE A 13 -7.56 23.54 1.93
N PHE A 14 -8.49 24.00 1.10
CA PHE A 14 -9.14 23.23 0.05
C PHE A 14 -8.16 22.60 -0.95
N TYR A 15 -7.23 23.41 -1.47
CA TYR A 15 -6.23 22.96 -2.43
C TYR A 15 -5.33 21.88 -1.84
N THR A 16 -4.91 22.05 -0.59
CA THR A 16 -4.07 21.06 0.12
C THR A 16 -4.80 19.76 0.35
N CYS A 17 -6.09 19.83 0.72
CA CYS A 17 -6.93 18.64 0.90
C CYS A 17 -7.06 17.83 -0.39
N ILE A 18 -7.44 18.46 -1.51
CA ILE A 18 -7.59 17.81 -2.81
C ILE A 18 -6.29 17.14 -3.25
N ASN A 19 -5.16 17.86 -3.17
CA ASN A 19 -3.88 17.31 -3.59
C ASN A 19 -3.42 16.16 -2.71
N THR A 20 -3.62 16.24 -1.40
CA THR A 20 -3.27 15.15 -0.47
C THR A 20 -4.04 13.88 -0.81
N VAL A 21 -5.37 13.97 -0.97
CA VAL A 21 -6.20 12.84 -1.37
C VAL A 21 -5.78 12.28 -2.73
N LYS A 22 -5.51 13.17 -3.69
CA LYS A 22 -5.04 12.79 -5.03
C LYS A 22 -3.73 12.00 -4.98
N PHE A 23 -2.72 12.48 -4.26
CA PHE A 23 -1.42 11.83 -4.20
C PHE A 23 -1.48 10.47 -3.51
N ILE A 24 -2.21 10.34 -2.39
CA ILE A 24 -2.42 9.05 -1.72
C ILE A 24 -3.10 8.05 -2.68
N THR A 25 -4.11 8.53 -3.42
CA THR A 25 -4.86 7.66 -4.36
C THR A 25 -4.05 7.32 -5.61
N ILE A 26 -3.14 8.19 -6.08
CA ILE A 26 -2.19 7.89 -7.19
C ILE A 26 -1.31 6.68 -6.85
N GLU A 27 -0.80 6.58 -5.62
CA GLU A 27 -0.02 5.42 -5.20
C GLU A 27 -0.84 4.12 -5.26
N LYS A 28 -2.13 4.20 -4.92
CA LYS A 28 -3.06 3.07 -5.03
C LYS A 28 -3.36 2.74 -6.50
N GLU A 29 -3.67 3.73 -7.32
CA GLU A 29 -3.97 3.59 -8.76
C GLU A 29 -2.78 2.99 -9.53
N LYS A 30 -1.55 3.43 -9.24
CA LYS A 30 -0.32 2.92 -9.85
C LYS A 30 0.19 1.62 -9.22
N GLN A 31 -0.55 1.01 -8.33
CA GLN A 31 -0.18 -0.23 -7.62
C GLN A 31 1.11 -0.14 -6.77
N LEU A 32 1.68 1.06 -6.59
CA LEU A 32 2.90 1.27 -5.81
C LEU A 32 2.72 0.86 -4.35
N LYS A 33 1.58 1.21 -3.74
CA LYS A 33 1.25 0.84 -2.36
C LYS A 33 1.22 -0.68 -2.18
N GLU A 34 0.60 -1.42 -3.11
CA GLU A 34 0.52 -2.88 -3.02
C GLU A 34 1.88 -3.55 -3.27
N ALA A 35 2.67 -3.04 -4.23
CA ALA A 35 4.02 -3.53 -4.44
C ALA A 35 4.90 -3.36 -3.19
N MET A 36 4.87 -2.19 -2.55
CA MET A 36 5.57 -1.96 -1.28
C MET A 36 5.09 -2.91 -0.18
N LYS A 37 3.77 -3.13 -0.05
CA LYS A 37 3.20 -4.08 0.92
C LYS A 37 3.66 -5.52 0.67
N ILE A 38 3.69 -5.97 -0.58
CA ILE A 38 4.17 -7.31 -0.95
C ILE A 38 5.65 -7.46 -0.62
N MET A 39 6.43 -6.38 -0.81
CA MET A 39 7.85 -6.37 -0.48
C MET A 39 8.14 -6.16 1.02
N GLY A 40 7.10 -6.19 1.89
CA GLY A 40 7.25 -6.21 3.34
C GLY A 40 6.95 -4.89 4.06
N LEU A 41 6.43 -3.84 3.37
CA LEU A 41 6.03 -2.60 4.04
C LEU A 41 4.83 -2.85 4.97
N PRO A 42 4.97 -2.65 6.28
CA PRO A 42 3.84 -2.75 7.19
C PRO A 42 2.86 -1.59 6.96
N ASN A 43 1.58 -1.87 7.05
CA ASN A 43 0.54 -0.90 6.72
C ASN A 43 0.59 0.38 7.59
N TRP A 44 0.92 0.22 8.88
CA TRP A 44 1.04 1.35 9.81
C TRP A 44 2.14 2.33 9.39
N LEU A 45 3.26 1.84 8.83
CA LEU A 45 4.38 2.69 8.41
C LEU A 45 4.01 3.56 7.21
N HIS A 46 3.24 3.02 6.26
CA HIS A 46 2.71 3.77 5.12
C HIS A 46 1.86 4.97 5.58
N TRP A 47 0.90 4.73 6.48
CA TRP A 47 0.05 5.80 7.00
C TRP A 47 0.81 6.81 7.86
N THR A 48 1.78 6.35 8.65
CA THR A 48 2.65 7.23 9.43
C THR A 48 3.50 8.13 8.54
N ALA A 49 4.05 7.60 7.45
CA ALA A 49 4.84 8.39 6.50
C ALA A 49 4.00 9.51 5.84
N TRP A 50 2.78 9.18 5.42
CA TRP A 50 1.84 10.18 4.89
C TRP A 50 1.42 11.20 5.94
N PHE A 51 1.16 10.75 7.18
CA PHE A 51 0.83 11.64 8.29
C PHE A 51 1.95 12.66 8.56
N VAL A 52 3.19 12.20 8.72
CA VAL A 52 4.35 13.07 8.97
C VAL A 52 4.57 14.05 7.82
N ARG A 53 4.49 13.59 6.57
CA ARG A 53 4.59 14.45 5.38
C ARG A 53 3.55 15.57 5.39
N CYS A 54 2.28 15.22 5.58
CA CYS A 54 1.19 16.20 5.62
C CYS A 54 1.32 17.14 6.81
N LEU A 55 1.69 16.61 7.97
CA LEU A 55 1.87 17.41 9.19
C LEU A 55 2.94 18.47 9.01
N ILE A 56 4.11 18.15 8.48
CA ILE A 56 5.20 19.13 8.24
C ILE A 56 4.73 20.25 7.33
N LEU A 57 4.08 19.92 6.19
CA LEU A 57 3.61 20.91 5.24
C LEU A 57 2.53 21.83 5.85
N LEU A 58 1.58 21.25 6.58
CA LEU A 58 0.49 21.99 7.20
C LEU A 58 0.96 22.81 8.41
N LEU A 59 1.96 22.36 9.17
CA LEU A 59 2.58 23.15 10.23
C LEU A 59 3.20 24.45 9.69
N ILE A 60 3.87 24.39 8.56
CA ILE A 60 4.39 25.59 7.89
C ILE A 60 3.22 26.50 7.49
N THR A 61 2.16 25.93 6.93
CA THR A 61 0.99 26.68 6.49
C THR A 61 0.29 27.38 7.65
N ILE A 62 0.03 26.70 8.77
CA ILE A 62 -0.63 27.35 9.94
C ILE A 62 0.27 28.38 10.60
N SER A 63 1.58 28.16 10.68
CA SER A 63 2.51 29.13 11.25
C SER A 63 2.50 30.44 10.44
N LEU A 64 2.50 30.31 9.10
CA LEU A 64 2.36 31.47 8.23
C LEU A 64 0.98 32.13 8.37
N LEU A 65 -0.10 31.35 8.44
CA LEU A 65 -1.47 31.85 8.59
C LEU A 65 -1.63 32.63 9.90
N VAL A 66 -1.21 32.04 11.02
CA VAL A 66 -1.26 32.72 12.35
C VAL A 66 -0.43 33.95 12.35
N PHE A 67 0.78 33.92 11.79
CA PHE A 67 1.62 35.11 11.64
C PHE A 67 0.91 36.25 10.86
N LEU A 68 0.31 35.93 9.70
CA LEU A 68 -0.40 36.90 8.87
C LEU A 68 -1.63 37.52 9.57
N ILE A 69 -2.36 36.71 10.37
CA ILE A 69 -3.57 37.14 11.07
C ILE A 69 -3.21 38.02 12.32
N SER A 70 -2.09 37.67 12.99
CA SER A 70 -1.66 38.36 14.24
C SER A 70 -0.65 39.47 14.02
N ALA A 71 0.00 39.55 12.84
CA ALA A 71 1.03 40.55 12.58
C ALA A 71 0.42 41.92 12.31
N ASN A 72 0.83 42.94 13.08
CA ASN A 72 0.58 44.34 12.78
C ASN A 72 1.49 44.80 11.62
N LEU A 73 1.00 44.73 10.38
CA LEU A 73 1.73 45.09 9.15
C LEU A 73 1.75 46.58 8.89
N GLY A 74 1.77 47.43 9.95
CA GLY A 74 1.92 48.89 9.81
C GLY A 74 0.67 49.63 9.35
N THR A 75 -0.47 48.97 9.25
CA THR A 75 -1.81 49.55 9.14
C THR A 75 -2.55 49.22 10.43
N ASP A 76 -3.30 50.15 11.01
CA ASP A 76 -4.10 49.95 12.25
C ASP A 76 -5.22 48.86 12.11
N LEU A 77 -4.98 47.86 11.30
CA LEU A 77 -5.93 46.82 10.88
C LEU A 77 -5.29 45.42 11.06
N SER A 78 -4.96 45.07 12.32
CA SER A 78 -4.81 43.62 12.61
C SER A 78 -6.21 42.95 12.61
N VAL A 79 -6.32 41.77 12.02
CA VAL A 79 -7.62 41.03 11.99
C VAL A 79 -7.95 40.54 13.40
N ILE A 80 -6.92 40.16 14.18
CA ILE A 80 -7.00 39.68 15.55
C ILE A 80 -5.91 40.38 16.37
N GLU A 81 -6.32 41.21 17.33
CA GLU A 81 -5.44 42.10 18.11
C GLU A 81 -5.30 41.64 19.57
N TYR A 82 -6.39 41.14 20.17
CA TYR A 82 -6.46 40.81 21.59
C TYR A 82 -6.20 39.32 21.86
N ALA A 83 -6.30 38.44 20.87
CA ALA A 83 -6.10 37.03 21.07
C ALA A 83 -4.62 36.63 21.15
N ASP A 84 -4.30 35.69 22.03
CA ASP A 84 -2.97 35.11 22.12
C ASP A 84 -2.68 34.22 20.89
N TRP A 85 -1.62 34.58 20.17
CA TRP A 85 -1.20 33.82 18.96
C TRP A 85 -0.88 32.36 19.24
N THR A 86 -0.45 31.99 20.46
CA THR A 86 -0.17 30.61 20.82
C THR A 86 -1.44 29.77 20.88
N VAL A 87 -2.54 30.31 21.40
CA VAL A 87 -3.84 29.62 21.46
C VAL A 87 -4.42 29.45 20.05
N LEU A 88 -4.29 30.48 19.22
CA LEU A 88 -4.68 30.41 17.80
C LEU A 88 -3.89 29.32 17.06
N TRP A 89 -2.59 29.25 17.32
CA TRP A 89 -1.74 28.23 16.69
C TRP A 89 -2.16 26.81 17.12
N PHE A 90 -2.45 26.61 18.40
CA PHE A 90 -2.97 25.32 18.90
C PHE A 90 -4.38 24.99 18.37
N PHE A 91 -5.24 25.97 18.19
CA PHE A 91 -6.53 25.79 17.55
C PHE A 91 -6.38 25.27 16.11
N PHE A 92 -5.53 25.91 15.31
CA PHE A 92 -5.25 25.43 13.96
C PHE A 92 -4.48 24.12 13.93
N LEU A 93 -3.63 23.84 14.92
CA LEU A 93 -2.98 22.54 15.05
C LEU A 93 -3.99 21.41 15.18
N THR A 94 -5.00 21.54 16.04
CA THR A 94 -6.07 20.53 16.17
C THR A 94 -6.89 20.40 14.88
N PHE A 95 -7.12 21.52 14.18
CA PHE A 95 -7.81 21.49 12.88
C PHE A 95 -7.02 20.78 11.80
N ILE A 96 -5.70 20.95 11.69
CA ILE A 96 -4.92 20.22 10.68
C ILE A 96 -4.84 18.72 10.97
N LEU A 97 -4.85 18.30 12.23
CA LEU A 97 -4.90 16.88 12.59
C LEU A 97 -6.16 16.21 12.06
N VAL A 98 -7.33 16.84 12.26
CA VAL A 98 -8.58 16.29 11.72
C VAL A 98 -8.62 16.37 10.19
N THR A 99 -8.05 17.40 9.59
CA THR A 99 -7.94 17.54 8.13
C THR A 99 -7.12 16.40 7.51
N ILE A 100 -6.00 16.02 8.13
CA ILE A 100 -5.20 14.86 7.67
C ILE A 100 -6.03 13.56 7.75
N CYS A 101 -6.72 13.35 8.88
CA CYS A 101 -7.57 12.16 9.05
C CYS A 101 -8.75 12.13 8.06
N PHE A 102 -9.34 13.29 7.73
CA PHE A 102 -10.34 13.43 6.67
C PHE A 102 -9.78 13.04 5.31
N CYS A 103 -8.57 13.50 4.96
CA CYS A 103 -7.91 13.11 3.70
C CYS A 103 -7.66 11.60 3.63
N PHE A 104 -7.25 10.98 4.73
CA PHE A 104 -7.06 9.53 4.81
C PHE A 104 -8.39 8.80 4.61
N MET A 105 -9.45 9.20 5.32
CA MET A 105 -10.78 8.65 5.15
C MET A 105 -11.24 8.71 3.69
N MET A 106 -11.13 9.88 3.07
CA MET A 106 -11.55 10.05 1.67
C MET A 106 -10.75 9.19 0.69
N SER A 107 -9.42 9.05 0.89
CA SER A 107 -8.56 8.27 0.01
C SER A 107 -8.86 6.77 -0.03
N VAL A 108 -9.44 6.23 1.05
CA VAL A 108 -9.75 4.80 1.16
C VAL A 108 -10.91 4.38 0.26
N PHE A 109 -11.92 5.24 0.09
CA PHE A 109 -13.13 4.90 -0.67
C PHE A 109 -12.93 4.87 -2.20
N PHE A 110 -11.82 5.40 -2.71
CA PHE A 110 -11.64 5.56 -4.15
C PHE A 110 -10.40 4.84 -4.67
N ASN A 111 -10.48 4.36 -5.93
CA ASN A 111 -9.38 3.71 -6.65
C ASN A 111 -8.79 4.59 -7.76
N LYS A 112 -9.50 5.66 -8.19
CA LYS A 112 -9.06 6.58 -9.23
C LYS A 112 -8.76 7.95 -8.64
N ALA A 113 -7.55 8.46 -8.83
CA ALA A 113 -7.05 9.67 -8.20
C ALA A 113 -7.85 10.93 -8.54
N ASN A 114 -8.25 11.11 -9.80
CA ASN A 114 -9.03 12.27 -10.22
C ASN A 114 -10.44 12.26 -9.65
N THR A 115 -11.07 11.09 -9.58
CA THR A 115 -12.41 10.93 -8.97
C THR A 115 -12.34 11.18 -7.47
N ALA A 116 -11.32 10.65 -6.79
CA ALA A 116 -11.09 10.88 -5.36
C ALA A 116 -10.92 12.37 -5.05
N ALA A 117 -10.10 13.06 -5.82
CA ALA A 117 -9.84 14.49 -5.67
C ALA A 117 -11.12 15.33 -5.85
N GLY A 118 -11.92 15.06 -6.89
CA GLY A 118 -13.17 15.78 -7.16
C GLY A 118 -14.21 15.57 -6.05
N ILE A 119 -14.41 14.32 -5.61
CA ILE A 119 -15.39 14.02 -4.55
C ILE A 119 -14.89 14.53 -3.20
N ALA A 120 -13.60 14.44 -2.88
CA ALA A 120 -13.05 15.04 -1.66
C ALA A 120 -13.26 16.53 -1.61
N GLY A 121 -13.07 17.25 -2.73
CA GLY A 121 -13.38 18.66 -2.84
C GLY A 121 -14.86 19.00 -2.65
N LEU A 122 -15.75 18.20 -3.21
CA LEU A 122 -17.19 18.36 -3.00
C LEU A 122 -17.57 18.14 -1.53
N MET A 123 -17.07 17.06 -0.91
CA MET A 123 -17.33 16.74 0.49
C MET A 123 -16.74 17.79 1.44
N TRP A 124 -15.62 18.41 1.10
CA TRP A 124 -15.03 19.50 1.87
C TRP A 124 -15.99 20.68 2.06
N PHE A 125 -16.64 21.12 0.99
CA PHE A 125 -17.64 22.18 1.06
C PHE A 125 -18.97 21.70 1.67
N LEU A 126 -19.35 20.44 1.41
CA LEU A 126 -20.58 19.87 1.95
C LEU A 126 -20.52 19.80 3.49
N PHE A 127 -19.33 19.56 4.06
CA PHE A 127 -19.09 19.57 5.50
C PHE A 127 -19.16 20.99 6.13
N ALA A 128 -19.17 22.04 5.32
CA ALA A 128 -19.37 23.43 5.78
C ALA A 128 -20.83 23.90 5.67
N ILE A 129 -21.72 23.16 4.99
CA ILE A 129 -23.12 23.56 4.80
C ILE A 129 -23.86 23.77 6.11
N PRO A 130 -23.77 22.88 7.13
CA PRO A 130 -24.50 23.07 8.39
C PRO A 130 -24.18 24.38 9.08
N PHE A 131 -22.94 24.87 9.01
CA PHE A 131 -22.58 26.19 9.53
C PHE A 131 -23.39 27.31 8.85
N ASN A 132 -23.49 27.30 7.52
CA ASN A 132 -24.19 28.34 6.77
C ASN A 132 -25.69 28.39 7.09
N ILE A 133 -26.29 27.25 7.43
CA ILE A 133 -27.69 27.15 7.87
C ILE A 133 -27.81 27.61 9.32
N ALA A 134 -26.91 27.14 10.18
CA ALA A 134 -26.96 27.34 11.62
C ALA A 134 -26.62 28.77 12.05
N VAL A 135 -25.75 29.48 11.31
CA VAL A 135 -25.23 30.79 11.71
C VAL A 135 -26.31 31.87 11.90
N GLN A 136 -27.48 31.72 11.25
CA GLN A 136 -28.60 32.67 11.41
C GLN A 136 -29.30 32.52 12.75
N ASN A 137 -29.41 31.29 13.27
CA ASN A 137 -30.14 30.96 14.49
C ASN A 137 -29.20 30.38 15.56
N TYR A 138 -27.87 30.69 15.48
CA TYR A 138 -26.85 30.10 16.33
C TYR A 138 -27.12 30.27 17.82
N ASP A 139 -27.58 31.46 18.22
CA ASP A 139 -27.76 31.80 19.63
C ASP A 139 -29.00 31.08 20.25
N GLU A 140 -29.97 30.65 19.38
CA GLU A 140 -31.15 29.88 19.79
C GLU A 140 -30.92 28.35 19.74
N MET A 141 -29.81 27.90 19.15
CA MET A 141 -29.53 26.48 19.00
C MET A 141 -29.15 25.82 20.33
N ALA A 142 -29.79 24.67 20.61
CA ALA A 142 -29.42 23.83 21.74
C ALA A 142 -27.97 23.32 21.58
N MET A 143 -27.25 23.21 22.69
CA MET A 143 -25.87 22.74 22.75
C MET A 143 -25.68 21.39 22.05
N GLY A 144 -26.62 20.44 22.23
CA GLY A 144 -26.58 19.14 21.56
C GLY A 144 -26.59 19.23 20.03
N THR A 145 -27.32 20.19 19.45
CA THR A 145 -27.36 20.42 18.01
C THR A 145 -26.05 21.03 17.51
N LYS A 146 -25.43 21.95 18.30
CA LYS A 146 -24.10 22.52 17.99
C LYS A 146 -23.05 21.44 18.01
N MET A 147 -23.04 20.54 19.00
CA MET A 147 -22.13 19.40 19.07
C MET A 147 -22.36 18.41 17.93
N ALA A 148 -23.61 18.06 17.62
CA ALA A 148 -23.91 17.12 16.54
C ALA A 148 -23.47 17.67 15.16
N SER A 149 -23.69 18.96 14.89
CA SER A 149 -23.20 19.60 13.66
C SER A 149 -21.68 19.74 13.62
N SER A 150 -21.02 19.82 14.79
CA SER A 150 -19.58 19.86 14.93
C SER A 150 -18.87 18.52 14.69
N LEU A 151 -19.62 17.40 14.51
CA LEU A 151 -19.06 16.14 13.98
C LEU A 151 -18.61 16.25 12.52
N LEU A 152 -18.92 17.38 11.88
CA LEU A 152 -18.36 17.75 10.57
C LEU A 152 -17.27 18.78 10.78
N SER A 153 -16.02 18.41 10.62
CA SER A 153 -14.83 19.20 10.98
C SER A 153 -14.85 20.63 10.43
N ASN A 154 -15.35 20.84 9.20
CA ASN A 154 -15.40 22.17 8.59
C ASN A 154 -16.50 23.05 9.23
N THR A 155 -17.58 22.46 9.69
CA THR A 155 -18.60 23.16 10.48
C THR A 155 -18.06 23.52 11.86
N ALA A 156 -17.37 22.58 12.53
CA ALA A 156 -16.72 22.84 13.82
C ALA A 156 -15.68 23.96 13.72
N MET A 157 -14.85 23.97 12.66
CA MET A 157 -13.88 25.03 12.39
C MET A 157 -14.57 26.39 12.23
N SER A 158 -15.66 26.42 11.48
CA SER A 158 -16.40 27.66 11.24
C SER A 158 -17.02 28.22 12.52
N PHE A 159 -17.58 27.38 13.40
CA PHE A 159 -18.04 27.77 14.72
C PHE A 159 -16.90 28.26 15.62
N GLY A 160 -15.75 27.57 15.61
CA GLY A 160 -14.59 27.98 16.37
C GLY A 160 -14.10 29.39 15.99
N ILE A 161 -13.94 29.63 14.69
CA ILE A 161 -13.53 30.96 14.19
C ILE A 161 -14.59 32.03 14.49
N MET A 162 -15.86 31.71 14.38
CA MET A 162 -16.94 32.63 14.77
C MET A 162 -16.85 33.03 16.24
N ASN A 163 -16.62 32.04 17.14
CA ASN A 163 -16.45 32.32 18.56
C ASN A 163 -15.18 33.15 18.86
N ILE A 164 -14.09 32.91 18.14
CA ILE A 164 -12.86 33.70 18.23
C ILE A 164 -13.16 35.15 17.85
N ILE A 165 -13.85 35.37 16.72
CA ILE A 165 -14.22 36.74 16.27
C ILE A 165 -15.12 37.44 17.28
N ARG A 166 -16.05 36.74 17.93
CA ARG A 166 -16.93 37.30 18.97
C ARG A 166 -16.14 37.72 20.22
N LEU A 167 -15.16 36.89 20.65
CA LEU A 167 -14.25 37.24 21.75
C LEU A 167 -13.39 38.49 21.43
N GLU A 168 -12.96 38.60 20.19
CA GLU A 168 -12.20 39.72 19.68
C GLU A 168 -13.06 40.99 19.65
N ALA A 169 -14.29 40.91 19.18
CA ALA A 169 -15.24 42.04 19.16
C ALA A 169 -15.57 42.56 20.56
N ASN A 170 -15.53 41.66 21.56
CA ASN A 170 -15.70 42.04 22.97
C ASN A 170 -14.42 42.60 23.63
N GLN A 171 -13.32 42.79 22.86
CA GLN A 171 -12.00 43.26 23.31
C GLN A 171 -11.36 42.40 24.43
N VAL A 172 -11.79 41.16 24.58
CA VAL A 172 -11.25 40.19 25.53
C VAL A 172 -10.19 39.30 24.86
N GLY A 173 -10.39 38.98 23.58
CA GLY A 173 -9.54 38.09 22.82
C GLY A 173 -9.57 36.63 23.33
N LEU A 174 -9.09 35.70 22.51
CA LEU A 174 -8.95 34.30 22.93
C LEU A 174 -7.61 34.14 23.68
N GLN A 175 -7.70 33.65 24.93
CA GLN A 175 -6.56 33.40 25.83
C GLN A 175 -6.68 32.01 26.44
N TRP A 176 -5.56 31.49 26.97
CA TRP A 176 -5.56 30.18 27.67
C TRP A 176 -6.53 30.15 28.89
N SER A 177 -6.72 31.29 29.57
CA SER A 177 -7.60 31.43 30.74
C SER A 177 -9.08 31.36 30.39
N ASN A 178 -9.48 31.78 29.18
CA ASN A 178 -10.88 31.81 28.72
C ASN A 178 -11.21 30.77 27.64
N LEU A 179 -10.32 29.81 27.37
CA LEU A 179 -10.46 28.80 26.32
C LEU A 179 -11.77 28.01 26.40
N PHE A 180 -12.25 27.72 27.60
CA PHE A 180 -13.50 27.02 27.88
C PHE A 180 -14.65 27.94 28.25
N SER A 181 -14.50 29.24 28.10
CA SER A 181 -15.56 30.22 28.33
C SER A 181 -16.26 30.53 27.01
N SER A 182 -17.58 30.65 27.02
CA SER A 182 -18.33 31.06 25.83
C SER A 182 -18.32 32.60 25.67
N PRO A 183 -18.30 33.12 24.43
CA PRO A 183 -18.38 34.55 24.17
C PRO A 183 -19.79 35.15 24.45
N THR A 184 -20.82 34.31 24.51
CA THR A 184 -22.22 34.70 24.70
C THR A 184 -22.74 34.24 26.05
N MET A 185 -23.45 35.11 26.80
CA MET A 185 -24.09 34.73 28.07
C MET A 185 -25.21 33.73 27.80
N GLY A 186 -25.16 32.58 28.50
CA GLY A 186 -26.15 31.51 28.40
C GLY A 186 -25.85 30.43 27.36
N ASP A 187 -24.70 30.52 26.69
CA ASP A 187 -24.19 29.47 25.79
C ASP A 187 -22.95 28.80 26.39
N ASP A 188 -22.91 27.48 26.45
CA ASP A 188 -21.77 26.73 26.98
C ASP A 188 -20.80 26.26 25.86
N PHE A 189 -21.05 26.63 24.60
CA PHE A 189 -20.26 26.18 23.47
C PHE A 189 -19.01 27.07 23.26
N SER A 190 -17.88 26.62 23.81
CA SER A 190 -16.60 27.34 23.84
C SER A 190 -15.65 26.89 22.72
N VAL A 191 -14.58 27.68 22.45
CA VAL A 191 -13.51 27.33 21.52
C VAL A 191 -12.78 26.06 21.98
N GLY A 192 -12.55 25.88 23.29
CA GLY A 192 -11.95 24.68 23.83
C GLY A 192 -12.78 23.44 23.54
N LEU A 193 -14.10 23.53 23.59
CA LEU A 193 -14.99 22.41 23.22
C LEU A 193 -14.89 22.09 21.73
N VAL A 194 -14.77 23.09 20.85
CA VAL A 194 -14.50 22.85 19.42
C VAL A 194 -13.20 22.11 19.18
N MET A 195 -12.13 22.45 19.91
CA MET A 195 -10.85 21.73 19.83
C MET A 195 -11.00 20.25 20.29
N VAL A 196 -11.80 20.01 21.32
CA VAL A 196 -12.12 18.62 21.74
C VAL A 196 -12.91 17.89 20.63
N MET A 197 -13.87 18.56 20.00
CA MET A 197 -14.60 17.98 18.86
C MET A 197 -13.68 17.65 17.69
N PHE A 198 -12.68 18.47 17.38
CA PHE A 198 -11.66 18.14 16.37
C PHE A 198 -10.92 16.85 16.69
N LEU A 199 -10.55 16.61 17.96
CA LEU A 199 -9.90 15.37 18.35
C LEU A 199 -10.83 14.17 18.21
N VAL A 200 -12.11 14.32 18.56
CA VAL A 200 -13.14 13.28 18.38
C VAL A 200 -13.31 12.97 16.89
N ASP A 201 -13.43 13.98 16.04
CA ASP A 201 -13.56 13.82 14.59
C ASP A 201 -12.31 13.17 13.99
N ALA A 202 -11.12 13.56 14.43
CA ALA A 202 -9.87 12.95 13.97
C ALA A 202 -9.83 11.45 14.29
N LEU A 203 -10.20 11.07 15.50
CA LEU A 203 -10.29 9.66 15.89
C LEU A 203 -11.36 8.92 15.10
N LEU A 204 -12.52 9.51 14.88
CA LEU A 204 -13.61 8.93 14.11
C LEU A 204 -13.19 8.71 12.64
N TYR A 205 -12.63 9.73 11.97
CA TYR A 205 -12.20 9.63 10.57
C TYR A 205 -11.06 8.63 10.41
N LEU A 206 -10.11 8.60 11.35
CA LEU A 206 -9.02 7.63 11.36
C LEU A 206 -9.56 6.19 11.55
N ALA A 207 -10.49 6.00 12.48
CA ALA A 207 -11.12 4.69 12.71
C ALA A 207 -11.88 4.21 11.45
N ILE A 208 -12.62 5.10 10.79
CA ILE A 208 -13.30 4.82 9.52
C ILE A 208 -12.26 4.45 8.44
N ALA A 209 -11.20 5.22 8.30
CA ALA A 209 -10.15 4.96 7.31
C ALA A 209 -9.50 3.58 7.51
N LEU A 210 -9.07 3.26 8.73
CA LEU A 210 -8.43 1.99 9.07
C LEU A 210 -9.37 0.79 8.93
N TYR A 211 -10.64 0.96 9.29
CA TYR A 211 -11.64 -0.09 9.14
C TYR A 211 -11.95 -0.38 7.67
N PHE A 212 -12.29 0.65 6.89
CA PHE A 212 -12.66 0.46 5.48
C PHE A 212 -11.47 0.04 4.61
N GLU A 213 -10.25 0.42 4.95
CA GLU A 213 -9.05 -0.11 4.27
C GLU A 213 -8.96 -1.64 4.36
N GLN A 214 -9.38 -2.24 5.48
CA GLN A 214 -9.35 -3.69 5.67
C GLN A 214 -10.53 -4.41 5.03
N VAL A 215 -11.70 -3.77 5.02
CA VAL A 215 -12.95 -4.35 4.49
C VAL A 215 -13.06 -4.14 2.99
N MET A 216 -12.59 -2.98 2.48
CA MET A 216 -12.66 -2.59 1.08
C MET A 216 -11.26 -2.24 0.53
N PRO A 217 -10.35 -3.20 0.39
CA PRO A 217 -8.97 -2.94 -0.05
C PRO A 217 -8.88 -2.45 -1.51
N GLY A 218 -9.98 -2.35 -2.24
CA GLY A 218 -10.02 -1.96 -3.64
C GLY A 218 -9.90 -3.16 -4.59
N GLU A 219 -9.31 -2.92 -5.79
CA GLU A 219 -9.14 -3.98 -6.80
C GLU A 219 -8.09 -5.01 -6.40
N PHE A 220 -7.12 -4.61 -5.58
CA PHE A 220 -6.00 -5.44 -5.12
C PHE A 220 -6.01 -5.53 -3.60
N GLY A 221 -5.89 -6.74 -3.08
CA GLY A 221 -5.87 -7.02 -1.66
C GLY A 221 -6.92 -8.03 -1.22
N VAL A 222 -6.70 -8.61 -0.05
CA VAL A 222 -7.61 -9.60 0.55
C VAL A 222 -8.59 -8.86 1.45
N ALA A 223 -9.85 -8.73 1.01
CA ALA A 223 -10.90 -8.13 1.84
C ALA A 223 -11.15 -9.00 3.09
N LYS A 224 -11.11 -8.37 4.25
CA LYS A 224 -11.50 -9.03 5.50
C LYS A 224 -13.03 -8.99 5.66
N PRO A 225 -13.63 -9.95 6.34
CA PRO A 225 -15.06 -9.91 6.65
C PRO A 225 -15.37 -8.69 7.50
N TRP A 226 -16.57 -8.11 7.35
CA TRP A 226 -16.97 -6.90 8.10
C TRP A 226 -16.85 -7.04 9.62
N ASN A 227 -16.96 -8.27 10.15
CA ASN A 227 -16.84 -8.56 11.59
C ASN A 227 -15.42 -9.00 12.02
N PHE A 228 -14.38 -8.73 11.22
CA PHE A 228 -13.01 -9.22 11.47
C PHE A 228 -12.45 -8.82 12.83
N LEU A 229 -12.83 -7.65 13.37
CA LEU A 229 -12.41 -7.17 14.70
C LEU A 229 -12.87 -8.07 15.85
N PHE A 230 -13.98 -8.80 15.65
CA PHE A 230 -14.56 -9.71 16.65
C PHE A 230 -14.09 -11.15 16.48
N THR A 231 -13.29 -11.47 15.46
CA THR A 231 -12.80 -12.82 15.23
C THR A 231 -11.49 -13.07 16.00
N ARG A 232 -11.40 -14.23 16.69
CA ARG A 232 -10.19 -14.59 17.46
C ARG A 232 -8.95 -14.74 16.57
N ASP A 233 -9.12 -15.14 15.32
CA ASP A 233 -8.03 -15.36 14.36
C ASP A 233 -7.31 -14.05 14.00
N PHE A 234 -7.97 -12.91 14.11
CA PHE A 234 -7.36 -11.60 13.90
C PHE A 234 -6.30 -11.23 14.97
N TRP A 235 -6.56 -11.63 16.22
CA TRP A 235 -5.70 -11.30 17.35
C TRP A 235 -4.60 -12.31 17.63
N LYS A 236 -4.66 -13.53 17.04
CA LYS A 236 -3.67 -14.60 17.21
C LYS A 236 -2.90 -14.81 15.92
N ARG A 237 -1.61 -14.48 15.91
CA ARG A 237 -0.66 -14.93 14.89
C ARG A 237 -0.32 -16.40 15.15
N ASN A 238 -0.88 -17.30 14.40
CA ASN A 238 -0.55 -18.73 14.47
C ASN A 238 0.36 -19.10 13.30
N ARG A 239 1.64 -19.31 13.59
CA ARG A 239 2.53 -20.04 12.67
C ARG A 239 2.06 -21.49 12.64
N ILE A 240 1.69 -21.98 11.46
CA ILE A 240 1.35 -23.39 11.31
C ILE A 240 2.67 -24.13 11.11
N GLU A 241 3.09 -24.92 12.10
CA GLU A 241 4.18 -25.86 11.89
C GLU A 241 3.73 -26.91 10.88
N ASP A 242 4.64 -27.28 9.96
CA ASP A 242 4.43 -28.34 8.97
C ASP A 242 4.13 -29.67 9.69
N GLY A 243 2.86 -29.94 9.93
CA GLY A 243 2.43 -31.23 10.47
C GLY A 243 2.51 -32.32 9.39
N PRO A 244 2.83 -33.56 9.77
CA PRO A 244 2.92 -34.69 8.83
C PRO A 244 1.61 -35.01 8.09
N GLY A 245 0.48 -34.43 8.50
CA GLY A 245 -0.83 -34.64 7.86
C GLY A 245 -1.11 -33.82 6.59
N MET A 246 -0.23 -32.86 6.23
CA MET A 246 -0.41 -32.01 5.01
C MET A 246 0.33 -32.57 3.77
N ARG A 247 0.93 -33.76 3.85
CA ARG A 247 1.50 -34.43 2.67
C ARG A 247 0.36 -35.05 1.85
N GLN A 248 -0.28 -34.27 1.00
CA GLN A 248 -1.14 -34.86 -0.04
C GLN A 248 -0.24 -35.50 -1.10
N LYS A 249 -0.43 -36.77 -1.35
CA LYS A 249 0.13 -37.45 -2.54
C LYS A 249 -0.47 -36.77 -3.76
N MET A 250 0.39 -36.19 -4.61
CA MET A 250 -0.05 -35.75 -5.95
C MET A 250 -0.68 -36.94 -6.67
N GLU A 251 -1.73 -36.69 -7.44
CA GLU A 251 -2.32 -37.72 -8.31
C GLU A 251 -1.21 -38.31 -9.17
N SER A 252 -1.05 -39.63 -9.14
CA SER A 252 -0.07 -40.34 -9.95
C SER A 252 -0.57 -40.38 -11.41
N SER A 253 -0.07 -39.42 -12.20
CA SER A 253 -0.26 -39.39 -13.65
C SER A 253 1.06 -39.71 -14.34
N ALA A 254 1.00 -40.31 -15.51
CA ALA A 254 2.19 -40.60 -16.33
C ALA A 254 3.02 -39.35 -16.68
N TYR A 255 2.44 -38.14 -16.52
CA TYR A 255 3.06 -36.87 -16.81
C TYR A 255 3.56 -36.14 -15.56
N PHE A 256 3.48 -36.76 -14.37
CA PHE A 256 3.94 -36.21 -13.10
C PHE A 256 5.16 -36.98 -12.61
N GLU A 257 6.32 -36.35 -12.64
CA GLU A 257 7.55 -36.87 -12.08
C GLU A 257 7.46 -36.94 -10.55
N GLN A 258 8.01 -37.99 -9.95
CA GLN A 258 8.05 -38.12 -8.49
C GLN A 258 8.76 -36.93 -7.87
N GLU A 259 8.26 -36.46 -6.74
CA GLU A 259 8.86 -35.37 -6.01
C GLU A 259 10.26 -35.75 -5.50
N PRO A 260 11.23 -34.81 -5.53
CA PRO A 260 12.54 -35.06 -4.97
C PRO A 260 12.43 -35.30 -3.45
N ASN A 261 13.29 -36.14 -2.92
CA ASN A 261 13.32 -36.49 -1.50
C ASN A 261 13.97 -35.33 -0.70
N ILE A 262 13.33 -34.14 -0.72
CA ILE A 262 13.75 -32.95 -0.01
C ILE A 262 12.75 -32.68 1.11
N ASP A 263 13.24 -32.59 2.34
CA ASP A 263 12.38 -32.49 3.53
C ASP A 263 11.59 -31.18 3.63
N ARG A 264 12.06 -30.10 2.97
CA ARG A 264 11.44 -28.79 3.08
C ARG A 264 10.99 -28.23 1.75
N ALA A 265 9.68 -28.06 1.59
CA ALA A 265 9.11 -27.29 0.52
C ALA A 265 9.04 -25.81 0.95
N GLY A 266 9.68 -24.91 0.19
CA GLY A 266 9.61 -23.47 0.43
C GLY A 266 8.23 -22.89 0.12
N VAL A 267 7.53 -23.49 -0.88
CA VAL A 267 6.13 -23.17 -1.19
C VAL A 267 5.35 -24.46 -1.40
N ARG A 268 4.19 -24.55 -0.75
CA ARG A 268 3.25 -25.66 -0.89
C ARG A 268 1.87 -25.13 -1.21
N ILE A 269 1.32 -25.51 -2.36
CA ILE A 269 -0.02 -25.16 -2.82
C ILE A 269 -0.93 -26.36 -2.62
N VAL A 270 -2.09 -26.14 -1.96
CA VAL A 270 -3.05 -27.20 -1.62
C VAL A 270 -4.43 -26.83 -2.15
N ASN A 271 -4.86 -27.53 -3.17
CA ASN A 271 -6.19 -27.43 -3.81
C ASN A 271 -6.59 -25.97 -4.10
N LEU A 272 -5.63 -25.17 -4.60
CA LEU A 272 -5.81 -23.74 -4.81
C LEU A 272 -6.76 -23.50 -5.99
N ARG A 273 -7.83 -22.73 -5.73
CA ARG A 273 -8.84 -22.41 -6.74
C ARG A 273 -9.16 -20.93 -6.75
N LYS A 274 -9.34 -20.36 -7.96
CA LYS A 274 -9.77 -18.96 -8.15
C LYS A 274 -10.81 -18.86 -9.24
N VAL A 275 -11.94 -18.23 -8.91
CA VAL A 275 -13.04 -17.98 -9.84
C VAL A 275 -13.30 -16.46 -9.89
N TYR A 276 -13.42 -15.92 -11.10
CA TYR A 276 -13.82 -14.54 -11.37
C TYR A 276 -15.18 -14.55 -12.05
N GLY A 277 -16.24 -14.22 -11.30
CA GLY A 277 -17.59 -14.33 -11.81
C GLY A 277 -17.92 -15.76 -12.28
N LYS A 278 -18.06 -15.95 -13.59
CA LYS A 278 -18.30 -17.29 -14.20
C LYS A 278 -17.01 -17.98 -14.69
N LYS A 279 -15.87 -17.26 -14.75
CA LYS A 279 -14.62 -17.80 -15.31
C LYS A 279 -13.76 -18.39 -14.20
N VAL A 280 -13.43 -19.67 -14.33
CA VAL A 280 -12.46 -20.35 -13.47
C VAL A 280 -11.06 -20.03 -14.01
N ALA A 281 -10.25 -19.33 -13.22
CA ALA A 281 -8.88 -18.96 -13.59
C ALA A 281 -7.83 -19.96 -13.12
N VAL A 282 -8.06 -20.59 -11.94
CA VAL A 282 -7.25 -21.68 -11.41
C VAL A 282 -8.19 -22.69 -10.77
N GLU A 283 -8.02 -23.97 -11.08
CA GLU A 283 -8.90 -25.04 -10.61
C GLU A 283 -8.11 -26.15 -9.94
N GLY A 284 -8.17 -26.19 -8.60
CA GLY A 284 -7.65 -27.31 -7.80
C GLY A 284 -6.15 -27.52 -7.93
N LEU A 285 -5.35 -26.45 -8.02
CA LEU A 285 -3.90 -26.54 -8.18
C LEU A 285 -3.25 -27.12 -6.93
N ASN A 286 -2.50 -28.22 -7.10
CA ASN A 286 -1.64 -28.82 -6.10
C ASN A 286 -0.20 -28.83 -6.62
N LEU A 287 0.74 -28.21 -5.87
CA LEU A 287 2.11 -28.05 -6.33
C LEU A 287 3.04 -27.78 -5.15
N ASN A 288 4.14 -28.54 -5.07
CA ASN A 288 5.23 -28.33 -4.11
C ASN A 288 6.46 -27.79 -4.83
N MET A 289 7.09 -26.75 -4.26
CA MET A 289 8.28 -26.09 -4.77
C MET A 289 9.34 -26.08 -3.67
N PHE A 290 10.57 -26.42 -4.03
CA PHE A 290 11.61 -26.77 -3.06
C PHE A 290 12.70 -25.72 -2.99
N ASP A 291 13.36 -25.61 -1.83
CA ASP A 291 14.50 -24.73 -1.62
C ASP A 291 15.69 -25.13 -2.53
N GLY A 292 16.42 -24.14 -3.02
CA GLY A 292 17.56 -24.32 -3.91
C GLY A 292 17.17 -24.65 -5.36
N GLN A 293 15.88 -24.64 -5.70
CA GLN A 293 15.36 -24.96 -7.02
C GLN A 293 14.60 -23.81 -7.65
N ILE A 294 14.68 -23.72 -8.98
CA ILE A 294 13.84 -22.87 -9.81
C ILE A 294 12.67 -23.72 -10.33
N THR A 295 11.46 -23.42 -9.88
CA THR A 295 10.25 -24.01 -10.44
C THR A 295 9.64 -23.05 -11.45
N VAL A 296 9.53 -23.49 -12.70
CA VAL A 296 8.96 -22.69 -13.78
C VAL A 296 7.49 -23.04 -13.98
N LEU A 297 6.62 -22.02 -13.91
CA LEU A 297 5.23 -22.12 -14.33
C LEU A 297 5.15 -21.79 -15.83
N LEU A 298 5.10 -22.82 -16.66
CA LEU A 298 5.04 -22.70 -18.12
C LEU A 298 3.60 -22.81 -18.62
N GLY A 299 3.23 -21.98 -19.56
CA GLY A 299 1.92 -22.06 -20.22
C GLY A 299 1.62 -20.81 -21.05
N HIS A 300 0.65 -20.90 -21.94
CA HIS A 300 0.22 -19.75 -22.75
C HIS A 300 -0.52 -18.70 -21.91
N ASN A 301 -0.84 -17.55 -22.53
CA ASN A 301 -1.59 -16.48 -21.88
C ASN A 301 -2.99 -16.99 -21.47
N GLY A 302 -3.41 -16.65 -20.23
CA GLY A 302 -4.66 -17.15 -19.67
C GLY A 302 -4.60 -18.53 -19.02
N ALA A 303 -3.44 -19.20 -18.99
CA ALA A 303 -3.29 -20.52 -18.34
C ALA A 303 -3.42 -20.48 -16.80
N GLY A 304 -3.45 -19.29 -16.16
CA GLY A 304 -3.59 -19.14 -14.72
C GLY A 304 -2.29 -18.82 -13.96
N LYS A 305 -1.15 -18.65 -14.65
CA LYS A 305 0.18 -18.39 -14.04
C LYS A 305 0.21 -17.15 -13.15
N THR A 306 -0.08 -15.98 -13.72
CA THR A 306 -0.11 -14.71 -12.99
C THR A 306 -1.17 -14.70 -11.89
N THR A 307 -2.32 -15.34 -12.11
CA THR A 307 -3.35 -15.50 -11.06
C THR A 307 -2.83 -16.33 -9.88
N THR A 308 -2.10 -17.41 -10.14
CA THR A 308 -1.46 -18.22 -9.09
C THR A 308 -0.45 -17.39 -8.32
N MET A 309 0.45 -16.66 -8.99
CA MET A 309 1.42 -15.77 -8.35
C MET A 309 0.74 -14.68 -7.52
N SER A 310 -0.32 -14.08 -8.05
CA SER A 310 -1.09 -13.04 -7.35
C SER A 310 -1.78 -13.56 -6.08
N MET A 311 -2.20 -14.83 -6.06
CA MET A 311 -2.72 -15.46 -4.84
C MET A 311 -1.61 -15.72 -3.82
N LEU A 312 -0.42 -16.17 -4.25
CA LEU A 312 0.72 -16.40 -3.36
C LEU A 312 1.21 -15.09 -2.70
N THR A 313 1.12 -13.96 -3.37
CA THR A 313 1.49 -12.64 -2.84
C THR A 313 0.39 -11.99 -1.99
N GLY A 314 -0.81 -12.59 -1.97
CA GLY A 314 -1.98 -12.01 -1.31
C GLY A 314 -2.52 -10.75 -1.99
N MET A 315 -2.29 -10.60 -3.31
CA MET A 315 -3.01 -9.59 -4.12
C MET A 315 -4.47 -9.96 -4.29
N PHE A 316 -4.75 -11.28 -4.44
CA PHE A 316 -6.11 -11.79 -4.53
C PHE A 316 -6.31 -12.94 -3.55
N SER A 317 -7.50 -12.99 -2.92
CA SER A 317 -7.88 -14.13 -2.11
C SER A 317 -8.19 -15.33 -3.01
N PRO A 318 -7.76 -16.55 -2.67
CA PRO A 318 -8.27 -17.76 -3.29
C PRO A 318 -9.78 -17.93 -2.99
N THR A 319 -10.53 -18.46 -3.94
CA THR A 319 -11.94 -18.84 -3.74
C THR A 319 -12.04 -20.04 -2.80
N SER A 320 -11.15 -21.03 -2.97
CA SER A 320 -10.99 -22.17 -2.08
C SER A 320 -9.56 -22.70 -2.11
N GLY A 321 -9.21 -23.58 -1.19
CA GLY A 321 -7.84 -24.05 -1.01
C GLY A 321 -6.95 -23.02 -0.31
N THR A 322 -5.67 -23.33 -0.16
CA THR A 322 -4.67 -22.43 0.45
C THR A 322 -3.26 -22.69 -0.11
N ALA A 323 -2.31 -21.88 0.29
CA ALA A 323 -0.89 -22.14 0.06
C ALA A 323 -0.07 -21.76 1.30
N LEU A 324 1.00 -22.49 1.54
CA LEU A 324 2.00 -22.19 2.55
C LEU A 324 3.24 -21.63 1.84
N VAL A 325 3.72 -20.47 2.25
CA VAL A 325 4.93 -19.82 1.74
C VAL A 325 5.89 -19.67 2.91
N ASN A 326 7.02 -20.33 2.87
CA ASN A 326 7.98 -20.39 3.97
C ASN A 326 7.35 -20.73 5.34
N GLY A 327 6.31 -21.60 5.34
CA GLY A 327 5.57 -22.01 6.54
C GLY A 327 4.44 -21.07 6.96
N TYR A 328 4.19 -19.95 6.25
CA TYR A 328 3.08 -19.03 6.52
C TYR A 328 1.92 -19.28 5.55
N ASP A 329 0.70 -19.35 6.07
CA ASP A 329 -0.51 -19.54 5.26
C ASP A 329 -0.97 -18.21 4.64
N ILE A 330 -1.16 -18.20 3.30
CA ILE A 330 -1.59 -16.99 2.56
C ILE A 330 -2.94 -16.42 3.00
N ARG A 331 -3.79 -17.22 3.65
CA ARG A 331 -5.11 -16.77 4.15
C ARG A 331 -5.08 -16.28 5.58
N LYS A 332 -4.14 -16.78 6.41
CA LYS A 332 -4.10 -16.53 7.85
C LYS A 332 -3.02 -15.52 8.24
N ASP A 333 -1.82 -15.63 7.66
CA ASP A 333 -0.69 -14.75 7.96
C ASP A 333 0.00 -14.25 6.69
N ILE A 334 -0.68 -13.38 5.97
CA ILE A 334 -0.15 -12.79 4.75
C ILE A 334 1.05 -11.87 5.02
N GLU A 335 1.17 -11.28 6.22
CA GLU A 335 2.31 -10.44 6.59
C GLU A 335 3.58 -11.27 6.73
N GLY A 336 3.50 -12.46 7.35
CA GLY A 336 4.61 -13.39 7.44
C GLY A 336 5.05 -13.91 6.05
N VAL A 337 4.08 -14.18 5.16
CA VAL A 337 4.34 -14.50 3.75
C VAL A 337 5.14 -13.37 3.09
N ARG A 338 4.65 -12.14 3.13
CA ARG A 338 5.24 -10.96 2.47
C ARG A 338 6.64 -10.63 2.99
N PHE A 339 6.89 -10.85 4.26
CA PHE A 339 8.23 -10.65 4.85
C PHE A 339 9.29 -11.58 4.24
N SER A 340 8.91 -12.84 3.93
CA SER A 340 9.81 -13.84 3.34
C SER A 340 9.91 -13.76 1.81
N LEU A 341 9.06 -12.94 1.17
CA LEU A 341 8.81 -12.97 -0.26
C LEU A 341 9.50 -11.81 -0.99
N GLY A 342 10.13 -12.09 -2.14
CA GLY A 342 10.58 -11.10 -3.12
C GLY A 342 9.74 -11.22 -4.38
N LEU A 343 9.30 -10.11 -4.95
CA LEU A 343 8.45 -10.09 -6.15
C LEU A 343 9.02 -9.20 -7.24
N CYS A 344 9.13 -9.75 -8.45
CA CYS A 344 9.26 -8.99 -9.69
C CYS A 344 7.95 -9.16 -10.49
N PRO A 345 7.03 -8.18 -10.49
CA PRO A 345 5.76 -8.28 -11.20
C PRO A 345 5.95 -8.15 -12.70
N GLN A 346 4.95 -8.52 -13.50
CA GLN A 346 4.98 -8.44 -14.97
C GLN A 346 5.23 -7.00 -15.48
N HIS A 347 4.63 -6.00 -14.82
CA HIS A 347 4.87 -4.58 -15.11
C HIS A 347 5.93 -4.02 -14.18
N ASN A 348 6.79 -3.13 -14.71
CA ASN A 348 7.82 -2.49 -13.91
C ASN A 348 7.19 -1.49 -12.92
N VAL A 349 7.14 -1.84 -11.64
CA VAL A 349 6.65 -0.98 -10.57
C VAL A 349 7.84 -0.32 -9.90
N LEU A 350 8.23 0.85 -10.41
CA LEU A 350 9.39 1.62 -9.95
C LEU A 350 8.97 3.07 -9.65
N PHE A 351 9.66 3.70 -8.71
CA PHE A 351 9.51 5.13 -8.41
C PHE A 351 10.31 5.94 -9.43
N ASN A 352 9.66 6.77 -10.21
CA ASN A 352 10.30 7.51 -11.31
C ASN A 352 11.47 8.37 -10.86
N GLU A 353 11.36 8.97 -9.67
CA GLU A 353 12.30 9.95 -9.11
C GLU A 353 13.52 9.32 -8.42
N LEU A 354 13.43 8.03 -8.05
CA LEU A 354 14.52 7.33 -7.38
C LEU A 354 15.55 6.81 -8.39
N THR A 355 16.81 6.85 -7.97
CA THR A 355 17.93 6.24 -8.68
C THR A 355 17.97 4.73 -8.48
N VAL A 356 18.78 4.02 -9.28
CA VAL A 356 19.01 2.56 -9.14
C VAL A 356 19.48 2.22 -7.73
N ALA A 357 20.48 2.94 -7.21
CA ALA A 357 21.02 2.70 -5.87
C ALA A 357 20.00 2.98 -4.77
N GLU A 358 19.19 4.04 -4.92
CA GLU A 358 18.14 4.38 -3.95
C GLU A 358 17.01 3.35 -3.93
N HIS A 359 16.61 2.78 -5.08
CA HIS A 359 15.66 1.66 -5.10
C HIS A 359 16.19 0.46 -4.32
N LEU A 360 17.42 0.00 -4.62
CA LEU A 360 18.01 -1.13 -3.93
C LEU A 360 18.15 -0.85 -2.44
N LYS A 361 18.56 0.37 -2.05
CA LYS A 361 18.65 0.80 -0.66
C LYS A 361 17.29 0.71 0.04
N PHE A 362 16.26 1.30 -0.57
CA PHE A 362 14.92 1.34 -0.01
C PHE A 362 14.37 -0.07 0.24
N PHE A 363 14.41 -0.94 -0.76
CA PHE A 363 13.88 -2.30 -0.64
C PHE A 363 14.74 -3.21 0.25
N ALA A 364 16.08 -3.06 0.25
CA ALA A 364 16.94 -3.78 1.18
C ALA A 364 16.64 -3.42 2.64
N GLN A 365 16.50 -2.12 2.95
CA GLN A 365 16.13 -1.66 4.28
C GLN A 365 14.71 -2.10 4.68
N LEU A 366 13.77 -2.08 3.74
CA LEU A 366 12.41 -2.57 3.95
C LEU A 366 12.37 -4.05 4.32
N LYS A 367 13.29 -4.85 3.76
CA LYS A 367 13.50 -6.27 4.08
C LYS A 367 14.30 -6.48 5.37
N GLY A 368 14.70 -5.42 6.06
CA GLY A 368 15.40 -5.50 7.34
C GLY A 368 16.92 -5.69 7.23
N VAL A 369 17.53 -5.37 6.09
CA VAL A 369 19.00 -5.34 5.98
C VAL A 369 19.53 -4.24 6.89
N PRO A 370 20.46 -4.56 7.82
CA PRO A 370 21.06 -3.56 8.69
C PRO A 370 21.78 -2.46 7.90
N GLY A 371 21.77 -1.24 8.43
CA GLY A 371 22.30 -0.05 7.73
C GLY A 371 23.79 -0.17 7.36
N ASP A 372 24.59 -0.85 8.18
CA ASP A 372 26.01 -1.15 7.94
C ASP A 372 26.24 -2.08 6.75
N LYS A 373 25.31 -3.01 6.48
CA LYS A 373 25.36 -3.96 5.36
C LYS A 373 24.66 -3.48 4.10
N THR A 374 23.87 -2.42 4.20
CA THR A 374 23.07 -1.92 3.07
C THR A 374 23.95 -1.48 1.90
N ALA A 375 25.10 -0.81 2.17
CA ALA A 375 25.99 -0.36 1.13
C ALA A 375 26.61 -1.52 0.33
N SER A 376 27.05 -2.57 1.02
CA SER A 376 27.60 -3.77 0.37
C SER A 376 26.57 -4.54 -0.45
N GLU A 377 25.33 -4.58 0.03
CA GLU A 377 24.20 -5.19 -0.68
C GLU A 377 23.87 -4.43 -1.97
N ILE A 378 23.87 -3.10 -1.93
CA ILE A 378 23.66 -2.26 -3.12
C ILE A 378 24.74 -2.53 -4.16
N GLU A 379 26.02 -2.47 -3.79
CA GLU A 379 27.14 -2.68 -4.72
C GLU A 379 27.12 -4.09 -5.31
N LYS A 380 26.77 -5.10 -4.50
CA LYS A 380 26.58 -6.47 -4.97
C LYS A 380 25.57 -6.51 -6.13
N TYR A 381 24.35 -5.98 -5.91
CA TYR A 381 23.30 -6.07 -6.94
C TYR A 381 23.51 -5.12 -8.10
N VAL A 382 24.06 -3.92 -7.91
CA VAL A 382 24.42 -3.00 -9.00
C VAL A 382 25.40 -3.67 -9.97
N THR A 383 26.41 -4.37 -9.43
CA THR A 383 27.41 -5.10 -10.21
C THR A 383 26.81 -6.33 -10.90
N LEU A 384 26.04 -7.15 -10.16
CA LEU A 384 25.42 -8.36 -10.70
C LEU A 384 24.38 -8.08 -11.81
N LEU A 385 23.72 -6.92 -11.75
CA LEU A 385 22.75 -6.48 -12.76
C LEU A 385 23.39 -5.78 -13.96
N GLU A 386 24.72 -5.55 -13.92
CA GLU A 386 25.45 -4.77 -14.93
C GLU A 386 24.89 -3.33 -15.07
N LEU A 387 24.57 -2.69 -13.94
CA LEU A 387 24.02 -1.34 -13.89
C LEU A 387 24.99 -0.33 -13.23
N THR A 388 26.27 -0.64 -13.18
CA THR A 388 27.31 0.18 -12.52
C THR A 388 27.33 1.60 -13.09
N ASP A 389 27.31 1.75 -14.42
CA ASP A 389 27.32 3.06 -15.10
C ASP A 389 26.01 3.84 -14.88
N LYS A 390 24.94 3.17 -14.47
CA LYS A 390 23.60 3.73 -14.24
C LYS A 390 23.22 3.78 -12.76
N ARG A 391 24.17 3.55 -11.85
CA ARG A 391 23.95 3.51 -10.41
C ARG A 391 23.17 4.71 -9.87
N ASN A 392 23.52 5.90 -10.34
CA ASN A 392 22.89 7.16 -9.93
C ASN A 392 21.86 7.70 -10.95
N ALA A 393 21.54 6.93 -11.98
CA ALA A 393 20.51 7.30 -12.95
C ALA A 393 19.12 7.07 -12.37
N GLN A 394 18.22 8.02 -12.57
CA GLN A 394 16.82 7.90 -12.17
C GLN A 394 16.08 6.85 -13.00
N SER A 395 15.14 6.13 -12.40
CA SER A 395 14.49 4.99 -13.03
C SER A 395 13.75 5.35 -14.33
N HIS A 396 13.19 6.55 -14.43
CA HIS A 396 12.49 6.98 -15.66
C HIS A 396 13.44 7.11 -16.86
N THR A 397 14.75 7.33 -16.66
CA THR A 397 15.77 7.45 -17.72
C THR A 397 16.31 6.10 -18.20
N LEU A 398 15.98 5.01 -17.50
CA LEU A 398 16.43 3.66 -17.85
C LEU A 398 15.64 3.09 -19.05
N SER A 399 16.32 2.28 -19.85
CA SER A 399 15.65 1.47 -20.88
C SER A 399 14.70 0.43 -20.24
N GLY A 400 13.77 -0.11 -21.03
CA GLY A 400 12.84 -1.15 -20.56
C GLY A 400 13.57 -2.37 -19.97
N GLY A 401 14.63 -2.85 -20.63
CA GLY A 401 15.46 -3.95 -20.15
C GLY A 401 16.20 -3.62 -18.84
N MET A 402 16.74 -2.40 -18.69
CA MET A 402 17.40 -1.96 -17.45
C MET A 402 16.39 -1.85 -16.29
N LYS A 403 15.17 -1.34 -16.55
CA LYS A 403 14.09 -1.33 -15.56
C LYS A 403 13.73 -2.75 -15.10
N ARG A 404 13.72 -3.69 -16.04
CA ARG A 404 13.46 -5.09 -15.75
C ARG A 404 14.56 -5.74 -14.92
N LYS A 405 15.83 -5.51 -15.28
CA LYS A 405 17.00 -5.91 -14.48
C LYS A 405 16.88 -5.38 -13.06
N LEU A 406 16.58 -4.08 -12.89
CA LEU A 406 16.38 -3.46 -11.57
C LEU A 406 15.23 -4.13 -10.79
N GLY A 407 14.11 -4.43 -11.42
CA GLY A 407 12.98 -5.13 -10.80
C GLY A 407 13.35 -6.51 -10.25
N VAL A 408 14.15 -7.28 -11.02
CA VAL A 408 14.68 -8.57 -10.54
C VAL A 408 15.66 -8.38 -9.39
N GLY A 409 16.54 -7.37 -9.46
CA GLY A 409 17.43 -7.03 -8.35
C GLY A 409 16.69 -6.68 -7.06
N ILE A 410 15.61 -5.92 -7.16
CA ILE A 410 14.72 -5.60 -6.03
C ILE A 410 14.10 -6.87 -5.43
N ALA A 411 13.66 -7.82 -6.26
CA ALA A 411 13.10 -9.08 -5.79
C ALA A 411 14.13 -9.96 -5.05
N LEU A 412 15.38 -9.92 -5.49
CA LEU A 412 16.48 -10.72 -4.94
C LEU A 412 17.14 -10.08 -3.71
N CYS A 413 17.13 -8.74 -3.59
CA CYS A 413 17.80 -8.04 -2.50
C CYS A 413 17.13 -8.37 -1.13
N GLY A 414 17.88 -8.12 -0.05
CA GLY A 414 17.37 -8.25 1.31
C GLY A 414 17.15 -9.70 1.78
N GLY A 415 17.74 -10.70 1.13
CA GLY A 415 17.72 -12.07 1.61
C GLY A 415 16.36 -12.77 1.51
N SER A 416 15.48 -12.38 0.56
CA SER A 416 14.18 -13.02 0.34
C SER A 416 14.33 -14.54 0.18
N ARG A 417 13.58 -15.31 0.98
CA ARG A 417 13.62 -16.80 0.95
C ARG A 417 12.86 -17.38 -0.24
N VAL A 418 11.75 -16.75 -0.60
CA VAL A 418 10.92 -17.12 -1.74
C VAL A 418 10.93 -15.98 -2.72
N VAL A 419 11.27 -16.22 -3.98
CA VAL A 419 11.35 -15.19 -5.03
C VAL A 419 10.38 -15.55 -6.14
N LEU A 420 9.47 -14.61 -6.43
CA LEU A 420 8.47 -14.72 -7.50
C LEU A 420 8.88 -13.80 -8.65
N LEU A 421 9.07 -14.35 -9.84
CA LEU A 421 9.44 -13.62 -11.05
C LEU A 421 8.38 -13.84 -12.12
N ASP A 422 7.56 -12.81 -12.37
CA ASP A 422 6.49 -12.91 -13.37
C ASP A 422 6.97 -12.36 -14.72
N GLU A 423 7.24 -13.27 -15.67
CA GLU A 423 7.79 -13.00 -17.00
C GLU A 423 9.03 -12.08 -16.97
N PRO A 424 10.10 -12.42 -16.21
CA PRO A 424 11.22 -11.51 -15.91
C PRO A 424 12.01 -11.03 -17.13
N THR A 425 11.94 -11.75 -18.23
CA THR A 425 12.70 -11.45 -19.46
C THR A 425 11.86 -10.83 -20.57
N SER A 426 10.58 -10.57 -20.30
CA SER A 426 9.68 -9.98 -21.29
C SER A 426 10.19 -8.63 -21.81
N GLY A 427 10.27 -8.46 -23.14
CA GLY A 427 10.73 -7.23 -23.76
C GLY A 427 12.25 -6.96 -23.70
N MET A 428 13.05 -7.97 -23.33
CA MET A 428 14.51 -7.88 -23.32
C MET A 428 15.13 -8.47 -24.59
N ASP A 429 16.28 -7.92 -24.98
CA ASP A 429 17.11 -8.47 -26.03
C ASP A 429 17.76 -9.80 -25.61
N PRO A 430 18.17 -10.67 -26.57
CA PRO A 430 18.67 -12.00 -26.26
C PRO A 430 19.93 -12.04 -25.38
N SER A 431 20.82 -11.04 -25.50
CA SER A 431 22.03 -10.99 -24.69
C SER A 431 21.72 -10.63 -23.23
N ALA A 432 20.85 -9.65 -23.02
CA ALA A 432 20.40 -9.26 -21.69
C ALA A 432 19.59 -10.37 -21.00
N ARG A 433 18.82 -11.18 -21.76
CA ARG A 433 18.13 -12.36 -21.22
C ARG A 433 19.12 -13.37 -20.64
N ARG A 434 20.18 -13.71 -21.39
CA ARG A 434 21.18 -14.67 -20.93
C ARG A 434 21.90 -14.21 -19.65
N ALA A 435 22.30 -12.94 -19.59
CA ALA A 435 22.90 -12.37 -18.40
C ALA A 435 21.95 -12.45 -17.18
N LEU A 436 20.66 -12.23 -17.40
CA LEU A 436 19.66 -12.35 -16.33
C LEU A 436 19.44 -13.82 -15.91
N TRP A 437 19.47 -14.74 -16.85
CA TRP A 437 19.38 -16.18 -16.56
C TRP A 437 20.54 -16.65 -15.69
N ASP A 438 21.77 -16.24 -16.03
CA ASP A 438 22.97 -16.56 -15.24
C ASP A 438 22.87 -15.99 -13.83
N LEU A 439 22.33 -14.79 -13.68
CA LEU A 439 22.08 -14.17 -12.37
C LEU A 439 21.09 -15.00 -11.54
N ILE A 440 19.95 -15.37 -12.11
CA ILE A 440 18.90 -16.13 -11.41
C ILE A 440 19.44 -17.51 -11.00
N GLN A 441 20.21 -18.17 -11.86
CA GLN A 441 20.83 -19.46 -11.58
C GLN A 441 21.85 -19.36 -10.42
N LYS A 442 22.64 -18.30 -10.34
CA LYS A 442 23.60 -18.07 -9.23
C LYS A 442 22.89 -17.76 -7.90
N GLU A 443 21.83 -16.97 -7.94
CA GLU A 443 21.13 -16.49 -6.74
C GLU A 443 20.06 -17.48 -6.22
N LYS A 444 19.85 -18.65 -6.86
CA LYS A 444 18.87 -19.65 -6.40
C LYS A 444 19.26 -20.39 -5.13
N VAL A 445 20.55 -20.36 -4.78
CA VAL A 445 21.06 -21.13 -3.63
C VAL A 445 20.45 -20.64 -2.33
N GLY A 446 19.82 -21.55 -1.58
CA GLY A 446 19.13 -21.25 -0.32
C GLY A 446 17.84 -20.47 -0.47
N ARG A 447 17.26 -20.44 -1.68
CA ARG A 447 15.99 -19.77 -1.99
C ARG A 447 15.08 -20.68 -2.80
N THR A 448 13.78 -20.50 -2.67
CA THR A 448 12.80 -21.09 -3.58
C THR A 448 12.44 -20.07 -4.65
N VAL A 449 12.82 -20.32 -5.90
CA VAL A 449 12.54 -19.43 -7.02
C VAL A 449 11.37 -19.94 -7.84
N ILE A 450 10.38 -19.09 -8.06
CA ILE A 450 9.22 -19.37 -8.90
C ILE A 450 9.22 -18.39 -10.06
N LEU A 451 9.26 -18.91 -11.26
CA LEU A 451 9.32 -18.13 -12.48
C LEU A 451 8.13 -18.46 -13.35
N SER A 452 7.35 -17.47 -13.78
CA SER A 452 6.35 -17.66 -14.83
C SER A 452 6.93 -17.25 -16.18
N THR A 453 6.65 -18.05 -17.19
CA THR A 453 7.02 -17.72 -18.57
C THR A 453 6.08 -18.39 -19.57
N HIS A 454 6.06 -17.86 -20.77
CA HIS A 454 5.46 -18.51 -21.94
C HIS A 454 6.52 -18.93 -22.96
N PHE A 455 7.82 -18.69 -22.67
CA PHE A 455 8.94 -19.11 -23.50
C PHE A 455 9.44 -20.48 -23.07
N MET A 456 9.48 -21.42 -24.00
CA MET A 456 9.95 -22.80 -23.70
C MET A 456 11.47 -22.87 -23.51
N ASP A 457 12.23 -22.06 -24.25
CA ASP A 457 13.68 -21.93 -24.12
C ASP A 457 14.09 -21.42 -22.72
N GLU A 458 13.37 -20.46 -22.18
CA GLU A 458 13.60 -19.96 -20.81
C GLU A 458 13.31 -21.06 -19.78
N ALA A 459 12.20 -21.77 -19.93
CA ALA A 459 11.83 -22.86 -19.03
C ALA A 459 12.85 -24.00 -19.07
N ASP A 460 13.40 -24.31 -20.24
CA ASP A 460 14.37 -25.39 -20.43
C ASP A 460 15.75 -25.06 -19.81
N VAL A 461 16.19 -23.80 -19.94
CA VAL A 461 17.51 -23.37 -19.44
C VAL A 461 17.49 -23.08 -17.93
N LEU A 462 16.43 -22.48 -17.43
CA LEU A 462 16.36 -22.04 -16.04
C LEU A 462 15.72 -23.05 -15.09
N GLY A 463 14.74 -23.82 -15.58
CA GLY A 463 13.90 -24.66 -14.72
C GLY A 463 14.61 -25.91 -14.25
N ASP A 464 14.78 -26.07 -12.94
CA ASP A 464 15.09 -27.36 -12.34
C ASP A 464 13.85 -28.26 -12.40
N ARG A 465 12.66 -27.66 -12.23
CA ARG A 465 11.35 -28.29 -12.43
C ARG A 465 10.44 -27.37 -13.22
N ILE A 466 9.69 -27.92 -14.16
CA ILE A 466 8.73 -27.20 -14.98
C ILE A 466 7.32 -27.73 -14.70
N ALA A 467 6.43 -26.84 -14.30
CA ALA A 467 5.01 -27.10 -14.11
C ALA A 467 4.24 -26.50 -15.30
N ILE A 468 3.71 -27.37 -16.17
CA ILE A 468 2.95 -26.97 -17.35
C ILE A 468 1.50 -26.73 -16.96
N MET A 469 1.04 -25.50 -17.14
CA MET A 469 -0.33 -25.08 -16.85
C MET A 469 -1.13 -24.85 -18.14
N ALA A 470 -2.34 -25.36 -18.16
CA ALA A 470 -3.31 -25.08 -19.21
C ALA A 470 -4.72 -25.02 -18.61
N GLU A 471 -5.53 -24.03 -19.02
CA GLU A 471 -6.93 -23.85 -18.58
C GLU A 471 -7.09 -23.83 -17.04
N GLY A 472 -6.13 -23.23 -16.34
CA GLY A 472 -6.15 -23.14 -14.88
C GLY A 472 -5.78 -24.43 -14.13
N LYS A 473 -5.37 -25.47 -14.83
CA LYS A 473 -4.99 -26.78 -14.26
C LYS A 473 -3.52 -27.09 -14.50
N LEU A 474 -2.91 -27.83 -13.57
CA LEU A 474 -1.60 -28.45 -13.78
C LEU A 474 -1.77 -29.67 -14.68
N ARG A 475 -1.09 -29.66 -15.83
CA ARG A 475 -1.16 -30.74 -16.82
C ARG A 475 0.02 -31.70 -16.76
N ALA A 476 1.21 -31.18 -16.51
CA ALA A 476 2.41 -31.97 -16.34
C ALA A 476 3.40 -31.25 -15.40
N ILE A 477 4.23 -32.01 -14.71
CA ILE A 477 5.30 -31.48 -13.87
C ILE A 477 6.49 -32.44 -13.87
N GLY A 478 7.68 -31.89 -13.98
CA GLY A 478 8.90 -32.68 -13.91
C GLY A 478 10.13 -31.87 -14.30
N SER A 479 11.27 -32.55 -14.30
CA SER A 479 12.52 -31.98 -14.85
C SER A 479 12.40 -31.80 -16.37
N PRO A 480 13.17 -30.86 -16.98
CA PRO A 480 13.18 -30.68 -18.43
C PRO A 480 13.41 -32.00 -19.19
N PHE A 481 14.30 -32.84 -18.66
CA PHE A 481 14.60 -34.16 -19.25
C PHE A 481 13.40 -35.08 -19.21
N PHE A 482 12.72 -35.18 -18.04
CA PHE A 482 11.53 -36.04 -17.90
C PHE A 482 10.42 -35.57 -18.85
N LEU A 483 10.14 -34.29 -18.93
CA LEU A 483 9.09 -33.75 -19.80
C LEU A 483 9.38 -33.98 -21.27
N LYS A 484 10.63 -33.77 -21.70
CA LYS A 484 11.06 -34.09 -23.08
C LYS A 484 10.90 -35.55 -23.43
N LYS A 485 11.19 -36.43 -22.48
CA LYS A 485 11.03 -37.88 -22.67
C LYS A 485 9.56 -38.31 -22.71
N SER A 486 8.72 -37.72 -21.86
CA SER A 486 7.31 -38.12 -21.70
C SER A 486 6.37 -37.47 -22.69
N LEU A 487 6.66 -36.21 -23.14
CA LEU A 487 5.81 -35.40 -23.98
C LEU A 487 6.44 -35.11 -25.36
N GLY A 488 7.74 -35.37 -25.50
CA GLY A 488 8.48 -35.04 -26.71
C GLY A 488 8.13 -35.96 -27.88
N ALA A 489 8.02 -35.41 -29.10
CA ALA A 489 7.80 -36.18 -30.33
C ALA A 489 9.05 -36.92 -30.83
N GLY A 490 10.12 -37.06 -30.01
CA GLY A 490 11.41 -37.61 -30.38
C GLY A 490 12.34 -36.61 -31.06
N TYR A 491 13.61 -37.01 -31.27
CA TYR A 491 14.57 -36.23 -32.02
C TYR A 491 14.45 -36.49 -33.51
N ARG A 492 14.24 -35.45 -34.34
CA ARG A 492 14.48 -35.58 -35.78
C ARG A 492 15.95 -35.32 -36.06
N LEU A 493 16.69 -36.34 -36.44
CA LEU A 493 18.00 -36.16 -37.07
C LEU A 493 17.75 -35.63 -38.49
N ILE A 494 18.16 -34.43 -38.80
CA ILE A 494 18.22 -33.95 -40.18
C ILE A 494 19.66 -34.19 -40.61
N CYS A 495 19.85 -35.18 -41.46
CA CYS A 495 21.12 -35.46 -42.15
C CYS A 495 21.25 -34.59 -43.36
#